data_163aef95164904c12e06e751ea56091a
#
_entry.id   163aef95164904c12e06e751ea56091a
#
_cell.length_a   1.000
_cell.length_b   1.000
_cell.length_c   1.000
_cell.angle_alpha   90.00
_cell.angle_beta   90.00
_cell.angle_gamma   90.00
#
_symmetry.space_group_name_H-M   'P 1'
#
loop_
_entity.id
_entity.type
_entity.pdbx_description
1 polymer ?
#
loop_
_entity_poly.entity_id
_entity_poly.type
_entity_poly.pdbx_seq_one_letter_code
_entity_poly.pdbx_strand_id
1 'polypeptide(L)'
;MTRRRLMALKKSGGGLPDGFTAVEYIQTSGSQRIDTGVKSSASVGMSADFCLVDARTNQNLAQTYSEPEHYQLLVLMTTNWSGTVKFCYGYFNRVKPIKEADTNRHIYHFNVDGQYTVEMDGIQYAKADPSKTTFPEDARNLWLFVRNSPYIDGYARMKLYSCSIYDSGVKIRDFKPCLDADGVPCLYDLISKTAFYNQGSGSFTWG
;
A
#
# COMPACT_ATOMS: atom_id res chain seq x y z
N MET A 1 -43.06 -19.88 -10.43
CA MET A 1 -41.91 -19.43 -9.59
C MET A 1 -41.12 -18.39 -10.37
N THR A 2 -41.28 -17.12 -10.07
CA THR A 2 -40.74 -15.99 -10.84
C THR A 2 -39.40 -15.60 -10.22
N ARG A 3 -38.30 -15.88 -10.92
CA ARG A 3 -36.97 -15.43 -10.50
C ARG A 3 -36.90 -13.90 -10.63
N ARG A 4 -36.92 -13.18 -9.51
CA ARG A 4 -36.55 -11.76 -9.45
C ARG A 4 -35.06 -11.63 -9.74
N ARG A 5 -34.71 -11.14 -10.94
CA ARG A 5 -33.38 -10.60 -11.20
C ARG A 5 -33.23 -9.33 -10.34
N LEU A 6 -32.39 -9.37 -9.33
CA LEU A 6 -31.85 -8.16 -8.72
C LEU A 6 -31.01 -7.47 -9.80
N MET A 7 -31.51 -6.43 -10.41
CA MET A 7 -30.68 -5.47 -11.13
C MET A 7 -29.91 -4.67 -10.09
N ALA A 8 -28.62 -5.00 -9.93
CA ALA A 8 -27.70 -4.14 -9.19
C ALA A 8 -27.64 -2.80 -9.90
N LEU A 9 -28.01 -1.74 -9.20
CA LEU A 9 -27.84 -0.37 -9.67
C LEU A 9 -26.33 -0.15 -9.95
N LYS A 10 -26.00 0.04 -11.24
CA LYS A 10 -24.70 0.54 -11.66
C LYS A 10 -24.50 1.94 -11.06
N LYS A 11 -23.89 2.03 -9.90
CA LYS A 11 -23.27 3.27 -9.46
C LYS A 11 -21.98 3.41 -10.26
N SER A 12 -21.99 4.19 -11.32
CA SER A 12 -20.78 4.67 -12.01
C SER A 12 -20.05 5.58 -11.02
N GLY A 13 -19.24 4.98 -10.16
CA GLY A 13 -18.46 5.66 -9.13
C GLY A 13 -17.03 5.88 -9.59
N GLY A 14 -16.66 7.11 -9.92
CA GLY A 14 -15.29 7.56 -9.79
C GLY A 14 -14.29 7.09 -10.83
N GLY A 15 -14.59 7.14 -12.13
CA GLY A 15 -13.55 7.03 -13.18
C GLY A 15 -13.11 5.62 -13.56
N LEU A 16 -13.76 4.57 -13.07
CA LEU A 16 -13.52 3.20 -13.52
C LEU A 16 -14.14 2.98 -14.91
N PRO A 17 -13.47 2.23 -15.82
CA PRO A 17 -14.03 1.89 -17.12
C PRO A 17 -15.16 0.85 -17.01
N ASP A 18 -15.87 0.65 -18.13
CA ASP A 18 -16.87 -0.41 -18.21
C ASP A 18 -16.25 -1.78 -17.92
N GLY A 19 -17.02 -2.63 -17.24
CA GLY A 19 -16.57 -3.95 -16.80
C GLY A 19 -15.93 -3.96 -15.40
N PHE A 20 -15.68 -2.79 -14.80
CA PHE A 20 -15.21 -2.72 -13.41
C PHE A 20 -16.30 -2.18 -12.48
N THR A 21 -16.40 -2.76 -11.29
CA THR A 21 -17.33 -2.34 -10.24
C THR A 21 -16.53 -1.88 -9.02
N ALA A 22 -16.72 -0.62 -8.61
CA ALA A 22 -16.06 -0.10 -7.42
C ALA A 22 -16.52 -0.85 -6.16
N VAL A 23 -15.59 -1.13 -5.27
CA VAL A 23 -15.82 -1.62 -3.91
C VAL A 23 -15.24 -0.63 -2.91
N GLU A 24 -15.69 -0.67 -1.65
CA GLU A 24 -15.18 0.26 -0.65
C GLU A 24 -13.71 -0.03 -0.34
N TYR A 25 -13.35 -1.32 -0.23
CA TYR A 25 -11.97 -1.75 0.04
C TYR A 25 -11.69 -3.14 -0.57
N ILE A 26 -10.41 -3.45 -0.74
CA ILE A 26 -9.91 -4.83 -0.79
C ILE A 26 -9.21 -5.15 0.52
N GLN A 27 -9.31 -6.41 0.97
CA GLN A 27 -8.72 -6.87 2.22
C GLN A 27 -7.78 -8.05 1.99
N THR A 28 -6.61 -7.99 2.61
CA THR A 28 -5.64 -9.08 2.63
C THR A 28 -5.81 -9.97 3.86
N SER A 29 -5.50 -11.25 3.72
CA SER A 29 -5.45 -12.22 4.82
C SER A 29 -4.04 -12.54 5.30
N GLY A 30 -3.01 -11.93 4.68
CA GLY A 30 -1.61 -12.13 5.03
C GLY A 30 -0.82 -13.00 4.05
N SER A 31 -1.25 -13.09 2.79
CA SER A 31 -0.55 -13.85 1.73
C SER A 31 -0.66 -13.21 0.34
N GLN A 32 -1.46 -12.16 0.21
CA GLN A 32 -1.69 -11.43 -1.03
C GLN A 32 -0.66 -10.30 -1.17
N ARG A 33 -0.29 -10.01 -2.42
CA ARG A 33 0.56 -8.87 -2.77
C ARG A 33 0.20 -8.33 -4.15
N ILE A 34 0.52 -7.07 -4.39
CA ILE A 34 0.42 -6.43 -5.69
C ILE A 34 1.77 -5.81 -6.03
N ASP A 35 2.35 -6.17 -7.17
CA ASP A 35 3.49 -5.46 -7.74
C ASP A 35 2.99 -4.19 -8.43
N THR A 36 3.42 -3.03 -7.94
CA THR A 36 3.00 -1.72 -8.48
C THR A 36 3.71 -1.35 -9.78
N GLY A 37 4.77 -2.09 -10.17
CA GLY A 37 5.66 -1.75 -11.27
C GLY A 37 6.53 -0.51 -11.01
N VAL A 38 6.46 0.08 -9.82
CA VAL A 38 7.24 1.27 -9.44
C VAL A 38 8.49 0.84 -8.70
N LYS A 39 9.67 1.16 -9.24
CA LYS A 39 10.95 0.92 -8.57
C LYS A 39 11.09 1.79 -7.34
N SER A 40 11.63 1.23 -6.26
CA SER A 40 11.93 2.01 -5.06
C SER A 40 13.07 3.00 -5.31
N SER A 41 12.90 4.20 -4.81
CA SER A 41 13.90 5.27 -4.82
C SER A 41 13.69 6.22 -3.65
N ALA A 42 14.61 7.15 -3.46
CA ALA A 42 14.45 8.21 -2.45
C ALA A 42 13.28 9.16 -2.76
N SER A 43 12.94 9.34 -4.05
CA SER A 43 11.87 10.24 -4.51
C SER A 43 10.47 9.63 -4.44
N VAL A 44 10.36 8.31 -4.24
CA VAL A 44 9.05 7.65 -4.16
C VAL A 44 8.30 8.06 -2.90
N GLY A 45 7.04 8.40 -3.10
CA GLY A 45 6.08 8.71 -2.04
C GLY A 45 4.80 7.88 -2.18
N MET A 46 4.00 7.83 -1.12
CA MET A 46 2.73 7.09 -1.09
C MET A 46 1.70 7.80 -0.22
N SER A 47 0.46 7.81 -0.70
CA SER A 47 -0.71 8.10 0.11
C SER A 47 -1.57 6.85 0.20
N ALA A 48 -2.09 6.53 1.38
CA ALA A 48 -2.96 5.38 1.57
C ALA A 48 -4.06 5.68 2.59
N ASP A 49 -5.24 5.16 2.31
CA ASP A 49 -6.37 5.07 3.22
C ASP A 49 -6.57 3.60 3.55
N PHE A 50 -6.34 3.21 4.80
CA PHE A 50 -6.26 1.80 5.19
C PHE A 50 -6.68 1.58 6.64
N CYS A 51 -6.95 0.32 7.01
CA CYS A 51 -6.93 -0.13 8.41
C CYS A 51 -6.31 -1.53 8.52
N LEU A 52 -5.67 -1.82 9.66
CA LEU A 52 -5.22 -3.17 9.97
C LEU A 52 -6.40 -4.05 10.39
N VAL A 53 -6.33 -5.34 10.08
CA VAL A 53 -7.26 -6.34 10.62
C VAL A 53 -6.90 -6.68 12.08
N ASP A 54 -5.61 -6.69 12.37
CA ASP A 54 -5.05 -6.87 13.71
C ASP A 54 -3.75 -6.05 13.86
N ALA A 55 -3.42 -5.64 15.08
CA ALA A 55 -2.24 -4.80 15.38
C ALA A 55 -1.02 -5.65 15.76
N ARG A 56 -0.63 -6.62 14.93
CA ARG A 56 0.58 -7.45 15.14
C ARG A 56 1.82 -6.81 14.52
N THR A 57 2.99 -7.31 14.90
CA THR A 57 4.28 -6.89 14.32
C THR A 57 4.47 -7.43 12.90
N ASN A 58 5.42 -6.83 12.17
CA ASN A 58 5.89 -7.25 10.85
C ASN A 58 4.79 -7.30 9.78
N GLN A 59 3.93 -6.28 9.75
CA GLN A 59 2.97 -6.04 8.67
C GLN A 59 3.44 -4.84 7.86
N ASN A 60 3.49 -4.97 6.53
CA ASN A 60 3.95 -3.91 5.66
C ASN A 60 2.83 -3.45 4.72
N LEU A 61 2.54 -2.14 4.69
CA LEU A 61 1.78 -1.55 3.59
C LEU A 61 2.61 -1.63 2.32
N ALA A 62 3.87 -1.17 2.37
CA ALA A 62 4.84 -1.32 1.30
C ALA A 62 6.26 -1.14 1.84
N GLN A 63 7.16 -2.01 1.43
CA GLN A 63 8.56 -1.99 1.81
C GLN A 63 9.41 -2.69 0.75
N THR A 64 10.62 -2.19 0.51
CA THR A 64 11.65 -2.89 -0.26
C THR A 64 12.91 -3.07 0.58
N TYR A 65 13.59 -4.20 0.36
CA TYR A 65 14.85 -4.50 1.02
C TYR A 65 15.75 -5.32 0.10
N SER A 66 17.03 -5.04 0.04
CA SER A 66 18.02 -5.81 -0.70
C SER A 66 19.31 -5.97 0.09
N GLU A 67 19.95 -7.13 -0.03
CA GLU A 67 21.31 -7.39 0.45
C GLU A 67 22.24 -7.51 -0.76
N PRO A 68 23.54 -7.20 -0.59
CA PRO A 68 24.24 -6.72 0.60
C PRO A 68 24.20 -5.20 0.79
N GLU A 69 23.67 -4.46 -0.17
CA GLU A 69 23.79 -2.99 -0.22
C GLU A 69 22.74 -2.25 0.65
N HIS A 70 21.85 -2.99 1.31
CA HIS A 70 20.92 -2.50 2.32
C HIS A 70 20.12 -1.26 1.91
N TYR A 71 19.79 -1.10 0.62
CA TYR A 71 18.80 -0.08 0.29
C TYR A 71 17.43 -0.55 0.75
N GLN A 72 16.74 0.28 1.45
CA GLN A 72 15.42 0.00 1.98
C GLN A 72 14.56 1.25 1.93
N LEU A 73 13.45 1.15 1.22
CA LEU A 73 12.33 2.07 1.35
C LEU A 73 11.28 1.40 2.23
N LEU A 74 11.00 2.02 3.36
CA LEU A 74 9.98 1.59 4.31
C LEU A 74 8.89 2.65 4.30
N VAL A 75 7.85 2.42 3.50
CA VAL A 75 6.74 3.36 3.43
C VAL A 75 5.95 3.33 4.73
N LEU A 76 5.48 2.16 5.13
CA LEU A 76 4.82 1.94 6.42
C LEU A 76 4.89 0.46 6.80
N MET A 77 5.28 0.21 8.03
CA MET A 77 5.22 -1.12 8.64
C MET A 77 4.79 -1.05 10.09
N THR A 78 4.38 -2.20 10.64
CA THR A 78 4.25 -2.38 12.10
C THR A 78 5.45 -3.14 12.64
N THR A 79 6.04 -2.66 13.72
CA THR A 79 7.14 -3.35 14.40
C THR A 79 7.08 -3.13 15.91
N ASN A 80 7.74 -4.01 16.67
CA ASN A 80 7.93 -3.79 18.10
C ASN A 80 8.93 -2.64 18.30
N TRP A 81 8.49 -1.59 18.94
CA TRP A 81 9.31 -0.43 19.28
C TRP A 81 9.21 -0.17 20.79
N SER A 82 10.27 -0.49 21.51
CA SER A 82 10.32 -0.33 22.97
C SER A 82 9.16 -1.05 23.71
N GLY A 83 8.88 -2.30 23.30
CA GLY A 83 7.86 -3.14 23.95
C GLY A 83 6.43 -2.96 23.44
N THR A 84 6.18 -2.02 22.54
CA THR A 84 4.85 -1.76 21.96
C THR A 84 4.88 -1.89 20.45
N VAL A 85 3.82 -2.45 19.85
CA VAL A 85 3.69 -2.48 18.37
C VAL A 85 3.34 -1.10 17.88
N LYS A 86 4.18 -0.52 17.02
CA LYS A 86 3.98 0.82 16.44
C LYS A 86 3.98 0.79 14.93
N PHE A 87 3.28 1.73 14.32
CA PHE A 87 3.51 2.14 12.94
C PHE A 87 4.87 2.81 12.83
N CYS A 88 5.65 2.41 11.83
CA CYS A 88 6.98 2.96 11.58
C CYS A 88 7.19 3.21 10.10
N TYR A 89 8.06 4.17 9.77
CA TYR A 89 8.42 4.58 8.42
C TYR A 89 9.89 4.96 8.32
N GLY A 90 10.40 5.12 7.13
CA GLY A 90 11.73 5.68 6.89
C GLY A 90 12.52 5.01 5.78
N TYR A 91 13.82 5.17 5.89
CA TYR A 91 14.82 4.54 5.05
C TYR A 91 15.76 3.71 5.91
N PHE A 92 16.51 2.82 5.30
CA PHE A 92 17.47 1.96 5.99
C PHE A 92 18.21 2.67 7.13
N ASN A 93 18.27 2.07 8.32
CA ASN A 93 18.88 2.61 9.55
C ASN A 93 18.30 3.95 10.06
N ARG A 94 17.25 4.48 9.43
CA ARG A 94 16.59 5.74 9.81
C ARG A 94 15.09 5.56 9.98
N VAL A 95 14.72 4.39 10.49
CA VAL A 95 13.32 4.09 10.82
C VAL A 95 12.87 4.92 12.00
N LYS A 96 11.67 5.48 11.92
CA LYS A 96 11.05 6.30 12.95
C LYS A 96 9.67 5.75 13.30
N PRO A 97 9.29 5.75 14.59
CA PRO A 97 7.95 5.39 15.00
C PRO A 97 6.98 6.57 14.77
N ILE A 98 5.72 6.23 14.52
CA ILE A 98 4.59 7.16 14.44
C ILE A 98 3.83 7.12 15.76
N LYS A 99 2.92 6.16 15.90
CA LYS A 99 2.04 5.94 17.06
C LYS A 99 1.91 4.44 17.30
N GLU A 100 1.26 4.04 18.36
CA GLU A 100 0.86 2.65 18.58
C GLU A 100 -0.02 2.19 17.41
N ALA A 101 0.25 0.97 16.93
CA ALA A 101 -0.53 0.38 15.88
C ALA A 101 -1.90 -0.05 16.43
N ASP A 102 -2.94 0.30 15.74
CA ASP A 102 -4.31 -0.04 16.06
C ASP A 102 -5.08 -0.50 14.83
N THR A 103 -6.36 -0.82 14.96
CA THR A 103 -7.22 -1.32 13.89
C THR A 103 -8.21 -0.25 13.38
N ASN A 104 -8.01 1.01 13.74
CA ASN A 104 -8.78 2.11 13.19
C ASN A 104 -8.41 2.36 11.73
N ARG A 105 -9.27 3.06 11.02
CA ARG A 105 -9.00 3.54 9.66
C ARG A 105 -8.12 4.78 9.73
N HIS A 106 -7.03 4.78 8.95
CA HIS A 106 -6.01 5.82 8.90
C HIS A 106 -5.84 6.37 7.51
N ILE A 107 -5.60 7.67 7.41
CA ILE A 107 -5.09 8.33 6.21
C ILE A 107 -3.61 8.61 6.43
N TYR A 108 -2.76 8.07 5.57
CA TYR A 108 -1.32 8.13 5.68
C TYR A 108 -0.68 8.74 4.43
N HIS A 109 0.27 9.63 4.65
CA HIS A 109 1.07 10.27 3.60
C HIS A 109 2.56 10.11 3.92
N PHE A 110 3.32 9.60 2.96
CA PHE A 110 4.76 9.47 2.99
C PHE A 110 5.34 10.11 1.75
N ASN A 111 6.12 11.18 1.90
CA ASN A 111 6.84 11.86 0.80
C ASN A 111 5.97 12.23 -0.41
N VAL A 112 4.69 12.54 -0.21
CA VAL A 112 3.76 12.85 -1.32
C VAL A 112 4.06 14.19 -1.99
N ASP A 113 4.78 15.07 -1.31
CA ASP A 113 5.18 16.40 -1.75
C ASP A 113 6.63 16.46 -2.31
N GLY A 114 7.35 15.34 -2.29
CA GLY A 114 8.76 15.27 -2.66
C GLY A 114 9.72 15.96 -1.67
N GLN A 115 9.22 16.33 -0.47
CA GLN A 115 9.98 17.00 0.59
C GLN A 115 10.25 16.09 1.80
N TYR A 116 10.03 14.77 1.61
CA TYR A 116 10.18 13.74 2.65
C TYR A 116 9.28 13.93 3.86
N THR A 117 8.17 14.64 3.70
CA THR A 117 7.17 14.81 4.76
C THR A 117 6.45 13.50 5.05
N VAL A 118 6.03 13.32 6.28
CA VAL A 118 5.28 12.16 6.75
C VAL A 118 4.13 12.66 7.62
N GLU A 119 2.92 12.17 7.32
CA GLU A 119 1.71 12.53 8.02
C GLU A 119 0.83 11.30 8.23
N MET A 120 0.16 11.21 9.36
CA MET A 120 -0.92 10.25 9.61
C MET A 120 -2.06 10.96 10.33
N ASP A 121 -3.27 10.85 9.79
CA ASP A 121 -4.50 11.42 10.36
C ASP A 121 -4.41 12.95 10.60
N GLY A 122 -3.76 13.68 9.70
CA GLY A 122 -3.56 15.13 9.79
C GLY A 122 -2.44 15.56 10.76
N ILE A 123 -1.74 14.59 11.39
CA ILE A 123 -0.61 14.87 12.28
C ILE A 123 0.69 14.67 11.50
N GLN A 124 1.50 15.72 11.43
CA GLN A 124 2.81 15.66 10.79
C GLN A 124 3.87 15.11 11.77
N TYR A 125 4.69 14.21 11.26
CA TYR A 125 5.81 13.59 11.98
C TYR A 125 7.16 14.09 11.45
N ALA A 126 8.24 13.65 12.07
CA ALA A 126 9.58 14.02 11.61
C ALA A 126 9.80 13.54 10.16
N LYS A 127 10.42 14.39 9.34
CA LYS A 127 10.72 14.03 7.96
C LYS A 127 11.50 12.70 7.85
N ALA A 128 11.20 11.93 6.84
CA ALA A 128 12.03 10.80 6.44
C ALA A 128 13.42 11.31 5.98
N ASP A 129 14.45 10.50 6.12
CA ASP A 129 15.82 10.92 5.76
C ASP A 129 16.47 9.85 4.88
N PRO A 130 16.56 10.08 3.57
CA PRO A 130 17.19 9.15 2.63
C PRO A 130 18.72 9.30 2.52
N SER A 131 19.33 10.27 3.22
CA SER A 131 20.70 10.73 2.96
C SER A 131 21.81 9.67 3.05
N LYS A 132 21.50 8.50 3.64
CA LYS A 132 22.46 7.36 3.73
C LYS A 132 21.92 6.09 3.06
N THR A 133 20.89 6.22 2.23
CA THR A 133 20.29 5.09 1.52
C THR A 133 20.65 5.19 0.06
N THR A 134 21.29 4.16 -0.47
CA THR A 134 21.60 4.04 -1.90
C THR A 134 20.52 3.21 -2.58
N PHE A 135 20.09 3.64 -3.74
CA PHE A 135 19.16 2.90 -4.59
C PHE A 135 19.82 2.63 -5.94
N PRO A 136 20.15 1.38 -6.26
CA PRO A 136 20.73 1.02 -7.55
C PRO A 136 19.68 1.06 -8.68
N GLU A 137 20.14 1.05 -9.93
CA GLU A 137 19.23 1.06 -11.11
C GLU A 137 18.30 -0.15 -11.16
N ASP A 138 18.72 -1.30 -10.63
CA ASP A 138 17.96 -2.53 -10.52
C ASP A 138 17.17 -2.63 -9.21
N ALA A 139 16.96 -1.51 -8.52
CA ALA A 139 16.17 -1.46 -7.30
C ALA A 139 14.84 -2.21 -7.45
N ARG A 140 14.43 -2.90 -6.38
CA ARG A 140 13.21 -3.70 -6.37
C ARG A 140 11.97 -2.85 -6.55
N ASN A 141 10.96 -3.42 -7.20
CA ASN A 141 9.64 -2.80 -7.27
C ASN A 141 9.01 -2.72 -5.88
N LEU A 142 8.28 -1.65 -5.66
CA LEU A 142 7.44 -1.48 -4.49
C LEU A 142 6.22 -2.41 -4.62
N TRP A 143 6.09 -3.34 -3.69
CA TRP A 143 4.94 -4.22 -3.58
C TRP A 143 4.03 -3.76 -2.45
N LEU A 144 2.73 -3.77 -2.68
CA LEU A 144 1.73 -3.52 -1.65
C LEU A 144 1.50 -4.80 -0.83
N PHE A 145 1.23 -4.60 0.47
CA PHE A 145 0.86 -5.60 1.47
C PHE A 145 1.99 -6.54 1.90
N VAL A 146 3.23 -6.26 1.53
CA VAL A 146 4.35 -7.15 1.83
C VAL A 146 5.68 -6.40 1.72
N ARG A 147 6.73 -6.94 2.33
CA ARG A 147 8.11 -6.54 2.04
C ARG A 147 8.62 -7.26 0.78
N ASN A 148 9.02 -6.52 -0.24
CA ASN A 148 9.74 -7.06 -1.38
C ASN A 148 11.23 -7.20 -1.03
N SER A 149 11.63 -8.40 -0.67
CA SER A 149 12.99 -8.79 -0.28
C SER A 149 13.37 -10.13 -0.89
N PRO A 150 14.64 -10.58 -0.78
CA PRO A 150 15.02 -11.92 -1.22
C PRO A 150 14.17 -13.05 -0.61
N TYR A 151 13.60 -12.84 0.57
CA TYR A 151 12.84 -13.85 1.32
C TYR A 151 11.34 -13.59 1.39
N ILE A 152 10.82 -12.58 0.72
CA ILE A 152 9.39 -12.18 0.67
C ILE A 152 8.67 -12.49 2.00
N ASP A 153 8.63 -11.51 2.90
CA ASP A 153 8.04 -11.66 4.23
C ASP A 153 7.27 -10.40 4.67
N GLY A 154 6.76 -10.40 5.90
CA GLY A 154 6.09 -9.23 6.43
C GLY A 154 4.76 -8.92 5.74
N TYR A 155 4.03 -9.96 5.34
CA TYR A 155 2.69 -9.80 4.77
C TYR A 155 1.74 -9.12 5.74
N ALA A 156 1.01 -8.13 5.24
CA ALA A 156 0.00 -7.44 6.02
C ALA A 156 -1.37 -8.14 5.98
N ARG A 157 -2.12 -7.96 7.06
CA ARG A 157 -3.56 -8.21 7.14
C ARG A 157 -4.25 -6.86 7.29
N MET A 158 -4.73 -6.31 6.18
CA MET A 158 -5.29 -4.97 6.16
C MET A 158 -6.38 -4.82 5.11
N LYS A 159 -7.23 -3.82 5.32
CA LYS A 159 -8.14 -3.26 4.32
C LYS A 159 -7.46 -2.06 3.69
N LEU A 160 -7.52 -1.96 2.38
CA LEU A 160 -7.06 -0.80 1.61
C LEU A 160 -8.26 -0.18 0.90
N TYR A 161 -8.55 1.08 1.23
CA TYR A 161 -9.65 1.86 0.66
C TYR A 161 -9.21 2.68 -0.54
N SER A 162 -7.97 3.16 -0.53
CA SER A 162 -7.32 3.82 -1.68
C SER A 162 -5.81 3.86 -1.48
N CYS A 163 -5.07 3.96 -2.59
CA CYS A 163 -3.63 4.15 -2.56
C CYS A 163 -3.18 4.94 -3.79
N SER A 164 -2.29 5.91 -3.59
CA SER A 164 -1.63 6.62 -4.69
C SER A 164 -0.12 6.59 -4.48
N ILE A 165 0.64 6.45 -5.57
CA ILE A 165 2.10 6.50 -5.53
C ILE A 165 2.57 7.74 -6.28
N TYR A 166 3.59 8.37 -5.73
CA TYR A 166 4.20 9.60 -6.22
C TYR A 166 5.67 9.36 -6.54
N ASP A 167 6.20 10.11 -7.49
CA ASP A 167 7.63 10.25 -7.73
C ASP A 167 7.96 11.75 -7.78
N SER A 168 8.87 12.19 -6.92
CA SER A 168 9.26 13.60 -6.81
C SER A 168 8.05 14.56 -6.66
N GLY A 169 7.03 14.14 -5.91
CA GLY A 169 5.79 14.89 -5.69
C GLY A 169 4.76 14.77 -6.81
N VAL A 170 5.05 14.09 -7.91
CA VAL A 170 4.11 13.86 -9.02
C VAL A 170 3.42 12.52 -8.84
N LYS A 171 2.08 12.50 -8.86
CA LYS A 171 1.30 11.25 -8.76
C LYS A 171 1.48 10.41 -10.03
N ILE A 172 2.02 9.20 -9.89
CA ILE A 172 2.30 8.25 -10.98
C ILE A 172 1.42 6.99 -10.94
N ARG A 173 0.71 6.74 -9.82
CA ARG A 173 -0.33 5.72 -9.67
C ARG A 173 -1.47 6.27 -8.83
N ASP A 174 -2.70 5.88 -9.16
CA ASP A 174 -3.90 6.23 -8.40
C ASP A 174 -4.85 5.02 -8.35
N PHE A 175 -4.65 4.16 -7.37
CA PHE A 175 -5.34 2.88 -7.23
C PHE A 175 -6.72 3.01 -6.60
N LYS A 176 -7.70 2.37 -7.24
CA LYS A 176 -9.06 2.21 -6.73
C LYS A 176 -9.38 0.73 -6.54
N PRO A 177 -9.86 0.30 -5.37
CA PRO A 177 -10.38 -1.03 -5.15
C PRO A 177 -11.60 -1.28 -6.04
N CYS A 178 -11.61 -2.41 -6.74
CA CYS A 178 -12.71 -2.78 -7.61
C CYS A 178 -12.75 -4.30 -7.85
N LEU A 179 -13.84 -4.72 -8.46
CA LEU A 179 -13.98 -6.04 -9.09
C LEU A 179 -13.90 -5.84 -10.60
N ASP A 180 -13.26 -6.76 -11.29
CA ASP A 180 -13.33 -6.83 -12.76
C ASP A 180 -14.65 -7.46 -13.24
N ALA A 181 -14.77 -7.68 -14.56
CA ALA A 181 -15.97 -8.24 -15.19
C ALA A 181 -16.30 -9.66 -14.70
N ASP A 182 -15.30 -10.42 -14.27
CA ASP A 182 -15.44 -11.78 -13.74
C ASP A 182 -15.66 -11.80 -12.22
N GLY A 183 -15.70 -10.64 -11.57
CA GLY A 183 -15.87 -10.48 -10.12
C GLY A 183 -14.56 -10.70 -9.35
N VAL A 184 -13.41 -10.64 -10.00
CA VAL A 184 -12.11 -10.81 -9.34
C VAL A 184 -11.68 -9.48 -8.68
N PRO A 185 -11.37 -9.46 -7.36
CA PRO A 185 -10.92 -8.26 -6.69
C PRO A 185 -9.53 -7.81 -7.18
N CYS A 186 -9.41 -6.53 -7.48
CA CYS A 186 -8.17 -5.93 -7.98
C CYS A 186 -8.06 -4.45 -7.57
N LEU A 187 -6.92 -3.84 -7.87
CA LEU A 187 -6.72 -2.40 -7.83
C LEU A 187 -6.66 -1.87 -9.27
N TYR A 188 -7.55 -0.98 -9.64
CA TYR A 188 -7.48 -0.30 -10.93
C TYR A 188 -6.72 1.02 -10.79
N ASP A 189 -5.64 1.17 -11.58
CA ASP A 189 -4.87 2.42 -11.59
C ASP A 189 -5.50 3.41 -12.58
N LEU A 190 -6.00 4.53 -12.05
CA LEU A 190 -6.66 5.58 -12.84
C LEU A 190 -5.67 6.34 -13.74
N ILE A 191 -4.36 6.23 -13.54
CA ILE A 191 -3.34 6.89 -14.34
C ILE A 191 -2.95 6.01 -15.52
N SER A 192 -2.45 4.79 -15.27
CA SER A 192 -2.05 3.86 -16.33
C SER A 192 -3.22 3.18 -17.03
N LYS A 193 -4.45 3.30 -16.51
CA LYS A 193 -5.65 2.62 -17.01
C LYS A 193 -5.53 1.10 -17.03
N THR A 194 -4.86 0.54 -16.02
CA THR A 194 -4.55 -0.89 -15.92
C THR A 194 -5.04 -1.45 -14.58
N ALA A 195 -5.54 -2.69 -14.59
CA ALA A 195 -5.88 -3.43 -13.39
C ALA A 195 -4.67 -4.20 -12.86
N PHE A 196 -4.48 -4.16 -11.55
CA PHE A 196 -3.41 -4.84 -10.83
C PHE A 196 -4.02 -5.92 -9.94
N TYR A 197 -3.63 -7.15 -10.17
CA TYR A 197 -4.16 -8.33 -9.51
C TYR A 197 -3.22 -8.87 -8.44
N ASN A 198 -3.77 -9.74 -7.59
CA ASN A 198 -2.98 -10.48 -6.61
C ASN A 198 -1.93 -11.36 -7.29
N GLN A 199 -0.68 -11.21 -6.86
CA GLN A 199 0.46 -12.05 -7.28
C GLN A 199 0.97 -12.94 -6.13
N GLY A 200 0.28 -12.94 -5.00
CA GLY A 200 0.51 -13.84 -3.89
C GLY A 200 -0.40 -15.07 -3.93
N SER A 201 -0.58 -15.72 -2.80
CA SER A 201 -1.50 -16.83 -2.67
C SER A 201 -2.87 -16.41 -2.14
N GLY A 202 -3.90 -17.22 -2.38
CA GLY A 202 -5.28 -16.94 -2.01
C GLY A 202 -5.90 -15.80 -2.81
N SER A 203 -6.98 -15.23 -2.30
CA SER A 203 -7.71 -14.13 -2.95
C SER A 203 -7.91 -12.98 -1.97
N PHE A 204 -8.01 -11.76 -2.48
CA PHE A 204 -8.52 -10.65 -1.67
C PHE A 204 -9.99 -10.92 -1.32
N THR A 205 -10.41 -10.49 -0.13
CA THR A 205 -11.82 -10.22 0.16
C THR A 205 -12.11 -8.74 -0.05
N TRP A 206 -13.35 -8.36 -0.07
CA TRP A 206 -13.76 -6.99 -0.39
C TRP A 206 -15.09 -6.62 0.31
N GLY A 207 -15.42 -5.35 0.37
CA GLY A 207 -16.69 -4.83 0.89
C GLY A 207 -17.00 -3.45 0.36
#